data_5cc36e8568598090370789c30a357c5f
#
_entry.id   5cc36e8568598090370789c30a357c5f
#
_cell.length_a   1.000
_cell.length_b   1.000
_cell.length_c   1.000
_cell.angle_alpha   90.00
_cell.angle_beta   90.00
_cell.angle_gamma   90.00
#
_symmetry.space_group_name_H-M   'P 1'
#
loop_
_entity.id
_entity.type
_entity.pdbx_description
1 polymer ?
#
loop_
_entity_poly.entity_id
_entity_poly.type
_entity_poly.pdbx_seq_one_letter_code
_entity_poly.pdbx_strand_id
1 'polypeptide(L)'
;MADETSAKVVYCVRHGQSEDNVAPVFQSPDSPLSAVGRKQAERIAARASKLAFEVLLASPYRRAQETAEVIGNVTGKALELCELFTERVKPTSINGKPYTDAQAAKVWRAWAQSLYTPGMRVEDGENYDDLLTRADKALALLTHRAEQSIVVVTHGYFLRTIVARVLLGEALSGEAFKHFHQVASIENTGLTVLRYQAGFEEDPCWRLWIYNDHAHLAE
;
A
#
# COMPACT_ATOMS: atom_id res chain seq x y z
N MET A 1 4.14 -30.42 -22.98
CA MET A 1 3.52 -30.22 -21.65
C MET A 1 3.80 -28.77 -21.32
N ALA A 2 2.77 -27.93 -21.29
CA ALA A 2 2.93 -26.55 -20.86
C ALA A 2 3.34 -26.60 -19.39
N ASP A 3 4.47 -25.96 -19.08
CA ASP A 3 4.90 -25.70 -17.73
C ASP A 3 3.72 -25.04 -17.01
N GLU A 4 3.25 -25.61 -15.89
CA GLU A 4 2.20 -24.98 -15.10
C GLU A 4 2.77 -23.63 -14.66
N THR A 5 2.37 -22.57 -15.36
CA THR A 5 2.81 -21.20 -15.08
C THR A 5 2.51 -20.90 -13.63
N SER A 6 3.55 -20.84 -12.82
CA SER A 6 3.43 -20.70 -11.37
C SER A 6 2.68 -19.42 -11.04
N ALA A 7 1.50 -19.58 -10.46
CA ALA A 7 0.69 -18.47 -10.01
C ALA A 7 1.31 -17.86 -8.76
N LYS A 8 1.56 -16.54 -8.77
CA LYS A 8 2.00 -15.83 -7.56
C LYS A 8 0.82 -15.29 -6.77
N VAL A 9 0.94 -15.31 -5.46
CA VAL A 9 -0.04 -14.72 -4.55
C VAL A 9 0.65 -13.64 -3.72
N VAL A 10 0.11 -12.43 -3.75
CA VAL A 10 0.61 -11.31 -2.96
C VAL A 10 -0.44 -10.85 -1.97
N TYR A 11 -0.10 -10.94 -0.71
CA TYR A 11 -0.90 -10.50 0.43
C TYR A 11 -0.47 -9.09 0.83
N CYS A 12 -1.19 -8.08 0.37
CA CYS A 12 -0.93 -6.70 0.70
C CYS A 12 -1.67 -6.31 1.99
N VAL A 13 -0.94 -5.82 2.97
CA VAL A 13 -1.46 -5.38 4.27
C VAL A 13 -1.23 -3.88 4.41
N ARG A 14 -2.28 -3.10 4.67
CA ARG A 14 -2.09 -1.72 5.12
C ARG A 14 -1.54 -1.73 6.54
N HIS A 15 -0.57 -0.89 6.86
CA HIS A 15 -0.03 -0.73 8.22
C HIS A 15 -1.12 -0.53 9.29
N GLY A 16 -0.86 -0.86 10.55
CA GLY A 16 -1.71 -0.55 11.70
C GLY A 16 -1.87 0.96 11.91
N GLN A 17 -2.87 1.38 12.67
CA GLN A 17 -3.09 2.80 12.99
C GLN A 17 -1.83 3.42 13.57
N SER A 18 -1.39 4.56 13.03
CA SER A 18 -0.26 5.34 13.56
C SER A 18 -0.73 6.50 14.44
N GLU A 19 0.18 7.06 15.23
CA GLU A 19 -0.12 8.23 16.06
C GLU A 19 -0.59 9.42 15.22
N ASP A 20 0.03 9.69 14.08
CA ASP A 20 -0.40 10.75 13.17
C ASP A 20 -1.73 10.43 12.44
N ASN A 21 -2.23 9.19 12.46
CA ASN A 21 -3.58 8.92 11.93
C ASN A 21 -4.67 9.55 12.80
N VAL A 22 -4.39 9.77 14.08
CA VAL A 22 -5.34 10.33 15.05
C VAL A 22 -4.99 11.73 15.50
N ALA A 23 -3.76 12.17 15.30
CA ALA A 23 -3.33 13.54 15.59
C ALA A 23 -3.78 14.51 14.47
N PRO A 24 -4.04 15.78 14.79
CA PRO A 24 -4.44 16.80 13.82
C PRO A 24 -3.25 17.36 13.02
N VAL A 25 -2.40 16.49 12.49
CA VAL A 25 -1.18 16.82 11.75
C VAL A 25 -1.10 16.11 10.40
N PHE A 26 -0.37 16.68 9.45
CA PHE A 26 -0.01 16.00 8.22
C PHE A 26 1.02 14.92 8.51
N GLN A 27 0.65 13.68 8.30
CA GLN A 27 1.37 12.48 8.70
C GLN A 27 2.84 12.46 8.26
N SER A 28 3.75 12.14 9.18
CA SER A 28 5.19 12.00 8.92
C SER A 28 5.55 10.55 8.53
N PRO A 29 6.65 10.32 7.77
CA PRO A 29 7.23 8.98 7.61
C PRO A 29 7.58 8.29 8.92
N ASP A 30 8.05 9.06 9.93
CA ASP A 30 8.55 8.58 11.22
C ASP A 30 7.44 8.33 12.27
N SER A 31 6.17 8.53 11.89
CA SER A 31 5.03 8.31 12.79
C SER A 31 4.94 6.83 13.20
N PRO A 32 5.05 6.50 14.52
CA PRO A 32 4.97 5.14 15.02
C PRO A 32 3.53 4.63 15.06
N LEU A 33 3.35 3.35 15.34
CA LEU A 33 2.04 2.77 15.63
C LEU A 33 1.47 3.35 16.94
N SER A 34 0.17 3.65 16.92
CA SER A 34 -0.60 3.95 18.15
C SER A 34 -0.79 2.69 19.00
N ALA A 35 -1.31 2.84 20.21
CA ALA A 35 -1.69 1.70 21.05
C ALA A 35 -2.71 0.79 20.35
N VAL A 36 -3.66 1.36 19.62
CA VAL A 36 -4.62 0.62 18.80
C VAL A 36 -3.92 -0.08 17.63
N GLY A 37 -3.01 0.63 16.95
CA GLY A 37 -2.24 0.08 15.83
C GLY A 37 -1.38 -1.12 16.21
N ARG A 38 -0.78 -1.12 17.39
CA ARG A 38 -0.03 -2.29 17.91
C ARG A 38 -0.93 -3.51 18.07
N LYS A 39 -2.13 -3.35 18.65
CA LYS A 39 -3.13 -4.44 18.75
C LYS A 39 -3.60 -4.92 17.38
N GLN A 40 -3.79 -4.01 16.43
CA GLN A 40 -4.11 -4.38 15.06
C GLN A 40 -2.96 -5.18 14.40
N ALA A 41 -1.71 -4.80 14.64
CA ALA A 41 -0.53 -5.52 14.15
C ALA A 41 -0.44 -6.95 14.74
N GLU A 42 -0.75 -7.14 16.01
CA GLU A 42 -0.84 -8.46 16.64
C GLU A 42 -1.92 -9.34 15.99
N ARG A 43 -3.10 -8.79 15.72
CA ARG A 43 -4.21 -9.52 15.08
C ARG A 43 -3.88 -9.93 13.65
N ILE A 44 -3.31 -9.01 12.85
CA ILE A 44 -2.91 -9.36 11.48
C ILE A 44 -1.73 -10.35 11.47
N ALA A 45 -0.82 -10.29 12.43
CA ALA A 45 0.26 -11.26 12.57
C ALA A 45 -0.27 -12.67 12.88
N ALA A 46 -1.24 -12.79 13.80
CA ALA A 46 -1.93 -14.05 14.08
C ALA A 46 -2.67 -14.60 12.85
N ARG A 47 -3.21 -13.72 12.00
CA ARG A 47 -3.79 -14.13 10.72
C ARG A 47 -2.73 -14.56 9.71
N ALA A 48 -1.64 -13.79 9.58
CA ALA A 48 -0.54 -14.07 8.67
C ALA A 48 0.16 -15.40 8.99
N SER A 49 0.20 -15.82 10.27
CA SER A 49 0.76 -17.13 10.65
C SER A 49 0.02 -18.32 10.09
N LYS A 50 -1.22 -18.12 9.59
CA LYS A 50 -2.02 -19.15 8.91
C LYS A 50 -1.85 -19.12 7.39
N LEU A 51 -1.10 -18.16 6.85
CA LEU A 51 -0.81 -18.04 5.43
C LEU A 51 0.53 -18.72 5.13
N ALA A 52 0.55 -19.51 4.06
CA ALA A 52 1.80 -20.06 3.54
C ALA A 52 2.45 -18.99 2.65
N PHE A 53 3.37 -18.18 3.20
CA PHE A 53 4.14 -17.20 2.43
C PHE A 53 5.64 -17.38 2.63
N GLU A 54 6.42 -16.95 1.65
CA GLU A 54 7.87 -17.22 1.59
C GLU A 54 8.67 -16.02 2.06
N VAL A 55 8.25 -14.80 1.74
CA VAL A 55 8.96 -13.56 2.03
C VAL A 55 8.03 -12.47 2.57
N LEU A 56 8.57 -11.64 3.47
CA LEU A 56 7.91 -10.48 4.06
C LEU A 56 8.60 -9.20 3.61
N LEU A 57 7.90 -8.39 2.83
CA LEU A 57 8.35 -7.07 2.39
C LEU A 57 7.61 -5.97 3.16
N ALA A 58 8.24 -4.84 3.38
CA ALA A 58 7.56 -3.67 3.91
C ALA A 58 8.11 -2.34 3.38
N SER A 59 7.26 -1.33 3.40
CA SER A 59 7.67 0.06 3.33
C SER A 59 8.64 0.38 4.48
N PRO A 60 9.68 1.20 4.27
CA PRO A 60 10.58 1.66 5.33
C PRO A 60 9.94 2.70 6.26
N TYR A 61 8.73 3.20 5.99
CA TYR A 61 8.05 4.10 6.92
C TYR A 61 7.72 3.39 8.23
N ARG A 62 8.05 4.04 9.35
CA ARG A 62 8.08 3.45 10.67
C ARG A 62 6.83 2.62 11.02
N ARG A 63 5.62 3.13 10.80
CA ARG A 63 4.36 2.41 11.06
C ARG A 63 4.19 1.11 10.28
N ALA A 64 4.71 1.07 9.04
CA ALA A 64 4.67 -0.14 8.20
C ALA A 64 5.75 -1.13 8.65
N GLN A 65 6.93 -0.63 8.97
CA GLN A 65 8.01 -1.43 9.53
C GLN A 65 7.60 -2.07 10.87
N GLU A 66 7.09 -1.29 11.83
CA GLU A 66 6.61 -1.81 13.12
C GLU A 66 5.49 -2.86 12.95
N THR A 67 4.58 -2.67 11.97
CA THR A 67 3.55 -3.68 11.65
C THR A 67 4.17 -4.97 11.12
N ALA A 68 5.14 -4.84 10.20
CA ALA A 68 5.83 -5.98 9.58
C ALA A 68 6.72 -6.72 10.58
N GLU A 69 7.37 -6.02 11.50
CA GLU A 69 8.18 -6.63 12.57
C GLU A 69 7.33 -7.55 13.46
N VAL A 70 6.10 -7.14 13.81
CA VAL A 70 5.19 -8.02 14.56
C VAL A 70 4.83 -9.27 13.75
N ILE A 71 4.57 -9.12 12.45
CA ILE A 71 4.31 -10.26 11.55
C ILE A 71 5.55 -11.17 11.48
N GLY A 72 6.73 -10.60 11.26
CA GLY A 72 8.00 -11.33 11.19
C GLY A 72 8.29 -12.14 12.45
N ASN A 73 8.10 -11.52 13.62
CA ASN A 73 8.31 -12.17 14.92
C ASN A 73 7.38 -13.40 15.13
N VAL A 74 6.11 -13.30 14.70
CA VAL A 74 5.14 -14.40 14.85
C VAL A 74 5.36 -15.51 13.83
N THR A 75 5.80 -15.16 12.62
CA THR A 75 5.91 -16.10 11.50
C THR A 75 7.32 -16.65 11.29
N GLY A 76 8.31 -16.09 11.98
CA GLY A 76 9.73 -16.43 11.78
C GLY A 76 10.31 -15.94 10.45
N LYS A 77 9.63 -15.05 9.73
CA LYS A 77 10.08 -14.51 8.45
C LYS A 77 10.95 -13.27 8.62
N ALA A 78 12.08 -13.24 7.92
CA ALA A 78 12.92 -12.05 7.87
C ALA A 78 12.21 -10.93 7.10
N LEU A 79 12.35 -9.70 7.60
CA LEU A 79 11.79 -8.50 6.99
C LEU A 79 12.78 -7.92 5.98
N GLU A 80 12.30 -7.68 4.75
CA GLU A 80 13.00 -6.89 3.73
C GLU A 80 12.30 -5.54 3.55
N LEU A 81 13.04 -4.44 3.68
CA LEU A 81 12.51 -3.09 3.40
C LEU A 81 12.61 -2.77 1.91
N CYS A 82 11.55 -2.18 1.35
CA CYS A 82 11.49 -1.81 -0.05
C CYS A 82 10.80 -0.45 -0.24
N GLU A 83 11.53 0.53 -0.77
CA GLU A 83 11.09 1.90 -1.02
C GLU A 83 9.89 1.98 -1.97
N LEU A 84 9.72 1.02 -2.88
CA LEU A 84 8.59 1.01 -3.80
C LEU A 84 7.23 0.91 -3.09
N PHE A 85 7.20 0.41 -1.86
CA PHE A 85 5.97 0.25 -1.08
C PHE A 85 5.67 1.39 -0.10
N THR A 86 6.40 2.53 -0.20
CA THR A 86 6.13 3.73 0.61
C THR A 86 4.75 4.31 0.30
N GLU A 87 4.23 5.12 1.24
CA GLU A 87 3.03 5.91 0.99
C GLU A 87 3.30 6.97 -0.09
N ARG A 88 2.25 7.52 -0.68
CA ARG A 88 2.39 8.65 -1.56
C ARG A 88 3.22 9.75 -0.89
N VAL A 89 4.35 10.07 -1.50
CA VAL A 89 5.28 11.06 -0.96
C VAL A 89 4.65 12.45 -1.04
N LYS A 90 4.41 13.05 0.13
CA LYS A 90 3.89 14.41 0.20
C LYS A 90 5.02 15.43 0.16
N PRO A 91 4.73 16.70 -0.18
CA PRO A 91 5.70 17.78 -0.09
C PRO A 91 6.37 17.83 1.28
N THR A 92 7.70 17.91 1.30
CA THR A 92 8.49 17.93 2.53
C THR A 92 8.10 19.10 3.42
N SER A 93 7.69 20.23 2.84
CA SER A 93 7.29 21.44 3.53
C SER A 93 6.12 21.27 4.50
N ILE A 94 5.29 20.24 4.33
CA ILE A 94 4.10 20.01 5.16
C ILE A 94 4.23 18.83 6.14
N ASN A 95 5.36 18.11 6.15
CA ASN A 95 5.55 16.96 7.05
C ASN A 95 5.44 17.39 8.52
N GLY A 96 4.55 16.70 9.27
CA GLY A 96 4.34 16.96 10.71
C GLY A 96 3.70 18.32 11.04
N LYS A 97 3.36 19.14 10.04
CA LYS A 97 2.68 20.43 10.29
C LYS A 97 1.24 20.20 10.77
N PRO A 98 0.73 21.03 11.70
CA PRO A 98 -0.65 20.95 12.12
C PRO A 98 -1.61 21.34 10.98
N TYR A 99 -2.79 20.74 10.95
CA TYR A 99 -3.83 21.09 9.96
C TYR A 99 -4.28 22.55 10.03
N THR A 100 -4.03 23.23 11.16
CA THR A 100 -4.31 24.66 11.37
C THR A 100 -3.29 25.59 10.72
N ASP A 101 -2.15 25.09 10.25
CA ASP A 101 -1.19 25.87 9.48
C ASP A 101 -1.79 26.18 8.10
N ALA A 102 -2.10 27.46 7.87
CA ALA A 102 -2.80 27.92 6.66
C ALA A 102 -1.98 27.67 5.37
N GLN A 103 -0.64 27.81 5.44
CA GLN A 103 0.23 27.59 4.29
C GLN A 103 0.32 26.08 4.00
N ALA A 104 0.54 25.25 5.00
CA ALA A 104 0.56 23.79 4.85
C ALA A 104 -0.79 23.27 4.32
N ALA A 105 -1.91 23.80 4.81
CA ALA A 105 -3.24 23.43 4.31
C ALA A 105 -3.45 23.83 2.84
N LYS A 106 -2.87 24.95 2.38
CA LYS A 106 -2.92 25.35 0.97
C LYS A 106 -2.11 24.38 0.09
N VAL A 107 -0.87 24.06 0.49
CA VAL A 107 -0.02 23.09 -0.21
C VAL A 107 -0.68 21.73 -0.24
N TRP A 108 -1.23 21.26 0.88
CA TRP A 108 -1.95 20.00 0.98
C TRP A 108 -3.12 19.90 -0.01
N ARG A 109 -3.97 20.94 -0.11
CA ARG A 109 -5.11 20.92 -1.05
C ARG A 109 -4.65 20.83 -2.50
N ALA A 110 -3.61 21.58 -2.88
CA ALA A 110 -3.05 21.53 -4.22
C ALA A 110 -2.45 20.13 -4.50
N TRP A 111 -1.68 19.58 -3.54
CA TRP A 111 -1.10 18.25 -3.68
C TRP A 111 -2.16 17.15 -3.68
N ALA A 112 -3.24 17.26 -2.91
CA ALA A 112 -4.35 16.33 -2.97
C ALA A 112 -4.99 16.31 -4.37
N GLN A 113 -5.13 17.47 -5.01
CA GLN A 113 -5.66 17.55 -6.38
C GLN A 113 -4.71 16.93 -7.40
N SER A 114 -3.39 17.06 -7.23
CA SER A 114 -2.40 16.48 -8.17
C SER A 114 -2.41 14.95 -8.20
N LEU A 115 -3.06 14.28 -7.24
CA LEU A 115 -3.30 12.84 -7.27
C LEU A 115 -4.20 12.39 -8.42
N TYR A 116 -5.03 13.28 -8.94
CA TYR A 116 -6.04 12.98 -9.96
C TYR A 116 -5.87 13.81 -11.23
N THR A 117 -4.82 14.63 -11.28
CA THR A 117 -4.58 15.55 -12.41
C THR A 117 -3.23 15.20 -13.05
N PRO A 118 -3.24 14.48 -14.19
CA PRO A 118 -2.00 14.16 -14.90
C PRO A 118 -1.16 15.41 -15.18
N GLY A 119 0.16 15.30 -15.03
CA GLY A 119 1.12 16.39 -15.21
C GLY A 119 1.15 17.46 -14.12
N MET A 120 0.15 17.55 -13.24
CA MET A 120 0.14 18.52 -12.15
C MET A 120 1.13 18.11 -11.05
N ARG A 121 2.10 18.99 -10.78
CA ARG A 121 3.11 18.78 -9.74
C ARG A 121 3.04 19.90 -8.68
N VAL A 122 3.22 19.52 -7.42
CA VAL A 122 3.24 20.43 -6.29
C VAL A 122 4.50 20.16 -5.48
N GLU A 123 5.41 21.14 -5.50
CA GLU A 123 6.72 21.08 -4.86
C GLU A 123 7.44 19.75 -5.19
N ASP A 124 8.03 19.09 -4.19
CA ASP A 124 8.71 17.80 -4.28
C ASP A 124 7.79 16.58 -4.07
N GLY A 125 6.47 16.81 -3.96
CA GLY A 125 5.52 15.73 -3.72
C GLY A 125 5.20 14.90 -4.97
N GLU A 126 4.95 13.60 -4.79
CA GLU A 126 4.48 12.72 -5.86
C GLU A 126 3.13 13.16 -6.40
N ASN A 127 3.00 13.18 -7.70
CA ASN A 127 1.75 13.41 -8.41
C ASN A 127 1.14 12.08 -8.91
N TYR A 128 0.12 12.19 -9.75
CA TYR A 128 -0.56 11.06 -10.39
C TYR A 128 0.40 10.18 -11.20
N ASP A 129 1.22 10.81 -12.06
CA ASP A 129 2.09 10.06 -12.99
C ASP A 129 3.23 9.35 -12.27
N ASP A 130 3.83 10.01 -11.25
CA ASP A 130 4.87 9.42 -10.41
C ASP A 130 4.33 8.18 -9.68
N LEU A 131 3.11 8.29 -9.14
CA LEU A 131 2.49 7.23 -8.36
C LEU A 131 2.14 6.03 -9.22
N LEU A 132 1.62 6.24 -10.44
CA LEU A 132 1.37 5.14 -11.39
C LEU A 132 2.67 4.48 -11.84
N THR A 133 3.69 5.27 -12.16
CA THR A 133 5.02 4.75 -12.53
C THR A 133 5.60 3.87 -11.40
N ARG A 134 5.45 4.29 -10.15
CA ARG A 134 5.91 3.52 -9.00
C ARG A 134 5.08 2.26 -8.77
N ALA A 135 3.76 2.31 -9.01
CA ALA A 135 2.89 1.14 -8.94
C ALA A 135 3.28 0.09 -9.98
N ASP A 136 3.57 0.51 -11.23
CA ASP A 136 4.04 -0.39 -12.29
C ASP A 136 5.39 -1.04 -11.93
N LYS A 137 6.34 -0.25 -11.37
CA LYS A 137 7.61 -0.78 -10.88
C LYS A 137 7.42 -1.78 -9.72
N ALA A 138 6.49 -1.52 -8.81
CA ALA A 138 6.18 -2.43 -7.70
C ALA A 138 5.58 -3.75 -8.21
N LEU A 139 4.63 -3.68 -9.15
CA LEU A 139 4.05 -4.88 -9.79
C LEU A 139 5.11 -5.66 -10.56
N ALA A 140 5.98 -4.99 -11.31
CA ALA A 140 7.10 -5.62 -12.02
C ALA A 140 8.08 -6.30 -11.06
N LEU A 141 8.45 -5.63 -9.95
CA LEU A 141 9.28 -6.24 -8.89
C LEU A 141 8.65 -7.55 -8.40
N LEU A 142 7.37 -7.51 -8.02
CA LEU A 142 6.66 -8.67 -7.51
C LEU A 142 6.58 -9.81 -8.53
N THR A 143 6.40 -9.48 -9.82
CA THR A 143 6.39 -10.45 -10.92
C THR A 143 7.73 -11.17 -11.06
N HIS A 144 8.86 -10.45 -10.94
CA HIS A 144 10.19 -11.00 -11.19
C HIS A 144 10.82 -11.68 -9.96
N ARG A 145 10.24 -11.57 -8.78
CA ARG A 145 10.76 -12.30 -7.61
C ARG A 145 10.67 -13.81 -7.80
N ALA A 146 11.58 -14.55 -7.18
CA ALA A 146 11.57 -16.02 -7.23
C ALA A 146 10.41 -16.61 -6.41
N GLU A 147 10.04 -15.94 -5.32
CA GLU A 147 9.02 -16.38 -4.39
C GLU A 147 7.63 -16.35 -5.03
N GLN A 148 6.83 -17.39 -4.75
CA GLN A 148 5.47 -17.54 -5.28
C GLN A 148 4.41 -16.94 -4.33
N SER A 149 4.75 -16.75 -3.07
CA SER A 149 3.83 -16.25 -2.06
C SER A 149 4.52 -15.17 -1.22
N ILE A 150 4.01 -13.95 -1.26
CA ILE A 150 4.65 -12.74 -0.74
C ILE A 150 3.68 -12.00 0.16
N VAL A 151 4.12 -11.58 1.36
CA VAL A 151 3.42 -10.59 2.18
C VAL A 151 4.08 -9.23 1.99
N VAL A 152 3.28 -8.19 1.77
CA VAL A 152 3.75 -6.80 1.62
C VAL A 152 3.01 -5.91 2.60
N VAL A 153 3.73 -5.26 3.52
CA VAL A 153 3.13 -4.23 4.39
C VAL A 153 3.37 -2.85 3.78
N THR A 154 2.27 -2.15 3.49
CA THR A 154 2.27 -0.89 2.76
C THR A 154 1.22 0.09 3.31
N HIS A 155 0.75 1.04 2.51
CA HIS A 155 -0.06 2.18 2.91
C HIS A 155 -1.34 2.32 2.11
N GLY A 156 -2.25 3.17 2.61
CA GLY A 156 -3.61 3.27 2.08
C GLY A 156 -3.69 3.86 0.67
N TYR A 157 -3.00 4.97 0.37
CA TYR A 157 -3.04 5.57 -0.96
C TYR A 157 -2.30 4.71 -1.98
N PHE A 158 -1.11 4.22 -1.62
CA PHE A 158 -0.32 3.43 -2.55
C PHE A 158 -0.97 2.07 -2.88
N LEU A 159 -1.52 1.38 -1.88
CA LEU A 159 -2.22 0.12 -2.13
C LEU A 159 -3.45 0.31 -3.02
N ARG A 160 -4.23 1.39 -2.81
CA ARG A 160 -5.35 1.71 -3.70
C ARG A 160 -4.89 2.04 -5.12
N THR A 161 -3.71 2.65 -5.27
CA THR A 161 -3.12 2.88 -6.59
C THR A 161 -2.80 1.58 -7.30
N ILE A 162 -2.14 0.63 -6.61
CA ILE A 162 -1.84 -0.70 -7.16
C ILE A 162 -3.15 -1.40 -7.56
N VAL A 163 -4.17 -1.39 -6.71
CA VAL A 163 -5.46 -2.03 -7.01
C VAL A 163 -6.14 -1.38 -8.21
N ALA A 164 -6.20 -0.04 -8.27
CA ALA A 164 -6.78 0.68 -9.40
C ALA A 164 -6.03 0.36 -10.71
N ARG A 165 -4.69 0.28 -10.67
CA ARG A 165 -3.87 -0.08 -11.84
C ARG A 165 -4.12 -1.52 -12.29
N VAL A 166 -4.27 -2.46 -11.37
CA VAL A 166 -4.62 -3.86 -11.67
C VAL A 166 -6.01 -3.98 -12.29
N LEU A 167 -7.00 -3.21 -11.79
CA LEU A 167 -8.38 -3.30 -12.26
C LEU A 167 -8.62 -2.60 -13.59
N LEU A 168 -7.97 -1.48 -13.85
CA LEU A 168 -8.27 -0.60 -14.97
C LEU A 168 -7.13 -0.53 -16.02
N GLY A 169 -5.95 -1.03 -15.71
CA GLY A 169 -4.82 -1.05 -16.65
C GLY A 169 -4.54 0.33 -17.24
N GLU A 170 -4.37 0.36 -18.57
CA GLU A 170 -4.15 1.60 -19.31
C GLU A 170 -5.39 2.52 -19.38
N ALA A 171 -6.57 2.01 -19.10
CA ALA A 171 -7.81 2.81 -19.05
C ALA A 171 -7.93 3.64 -17.74
N LEU A 172 -6.98 3.51 -16.80
CA LEU A 172 -6.98 4.27 -15.56
C LEU A 172 -6.72 5.75 -15.87
N SER A 173 -7.78 6.57 -15.83
CA SER A 173 -7.72 8.03 -15.94
C SER A 173 -7.72 8.69 -14.54
N GLY A 174 -7.33 9.96 -14.46
CA GLY A 174 -7.40 10.73 -13.21
C GLY A 174 -8.82 10.78 -12.63
N GLU A 175 -9.85 10.85 -13.47
CA GLU A 175 -11.26 10.84 -13.04
C GLU A 175 -11.67 9.48 -12.47
N ALA A 176 -11.37 8.38 -13.18
CA ALA A 176 -11.63 7.03 -12.71
C ALA A 176 -10.89 6.75 -11.39
N PHE A 177 -9.65 7.20 -11.27
CA PHE A 177 -8.85 7.07 -10.06
C PHE A 177 -9.44 7.86 -8.88
N LYS A 178 -9.91 9.09 -9.13
CA LYS A 178 -10.61 9.90 -8.14
C LYS A 178 -11.86 9.20 -7.62
N HIS A 179 -12.70 8.70 -8.54
CA HIS A 179 -13.90 7.97 -8.17
C HIS A 179 -13.58 6.73 -7.35
N PHE A 180 -12.62 5.92 -7.80
CA PHE A 180 -12.16 4.74 -7.05
C PHE A 180 -11.72 5.11 -5.61
N HIS A 181 -10.92 6.16 -5.45
CA HIS A 181 -10.47 6.62 -4.13
C HIS A 181 -11.60 7.12 -3.22
N GLN A 182 -12.70 7.60 -3.78
CA GLN A 182 -13.86 8.06 -3.01
C GLN A 182 -14.71 6.90 -2.48
N VAL A 183 -14.77 5.78 -3.22
CA VAL A 183 -15.67 4.65 -2.89
C VAL A 183 -14.95 3.43 -2.33
N ALA A 184 -13.65 3.29 -2.55
CA ALA A 184 -12.85 2.16 -2.11
C ALA A 184 -12.00 2.51 -0.89
N SER A 185 -12.49 2.21 0.32
CA SER A 185 -11.72 2.36 1.57
C SER A 185 -10.81 1.15 1.80
N ILE A 186 -9.74 1.37 2.58
CA ILE A 186 -8.89 0.29 3.11
C ILE A 186 -8.67 0.55 4.60
N GLU A 187 -9.03 -0.43 5.43
CA GLU A 187 -8.86 -0.37 6.87
C GLU A 187 -7.39 -0.58 7.28
N ASN A 188 -7.00 -0.03 8.44
CA ASN A 188 -5.70 -0.36 9.02
C ASN A 188 -5.61 -1.88 9.25
N THR A 189 -4.50 -2.48 8.83
CA THR A 189 -4.28 -3.93 8.74
C THR A 189 -5.23 -4.69 7.82
N GLY A 190 -6.09 -4.01 7.05
CA GLY A 190 -6.90 -4.64 6.00
C GLY A 190 -6.02 -5.40 5.00
N LEU A 191 -6.44 -6.62 4.67
CA LEU A 191 -5.74 -7.54 3.79
C LEU A 191 -6.34 -7.47 2.38
N THR A 192 -5.51 -7.18 1.39
CA THR A 192 -5.86 -7.24 -0.04
C THR A 192 -5.01 -8.31 -0.69
N VAL A 193 -5.61 -9.19 -1.48
CA VAL A 193 -4.89 -10.28 -2.15
C VAL A 193 -4.91 -10.06 -3.65
N LEU A 194 -3.71 -10.01 -4.22
CA LEU A 194 -3.49 -9.98 -5.66
C LEU A 194 -2.94 -11.34 -6.12
N ARG A 195 -3.32 -11.75 -7.32
CA ARG A 195 -2.76 -12.93 -7.98
C ARG A 195 -2.16 -12.55 -9.31
N TYR A 196 -0.99 -13.10 -9.60
CA TYR A 196 -0.34 -13.01 -10.90
C TYR A 196 -0.30 -14.39 -11.53
N GLN A 197 -0.65 -14.49 -12.80
CA GLN A 197 -0.53 -15.70 -13.59
C GLN A 197 -0.12 -15.33 -15.01
N ALA A 198 1.07 -15.76 -15.42
CA ALA A 198 1.53 -15.61 -16.80
C ALA A 198 0.90 -16.70 -17.69
N GLY A 199 0.69 -16.42 -18.98
CA GLY A 199 0.44 -17.48 -19.97
C GLY A 199 -0.90 -17.48 -20.69
N PHE A 200 -1.72 -16.46 -20.56
CA PHE A 200 -2.88 -16.25 -21.44
C PHE A 200 -2.62 -15.06 -22.36
N GLU A 201 -2.61 -15.27 -23.67
CA GLU A 201 -2.13 -14.32 -24.69
C GLU A 201 -2.81 -12.95 -24.72
N GLU A 202 -3.97 -12.75 -24.08
CA GLU A 202 -4.72 -11.49 -24.09
C GLU A 202 -5.18 -11.05 -22.69
N ASP A 203 -4.86 -11.79 -21.62
CA ASP A 203 -5.36 -11.51 -20.28
C ASP A 203 -4.37 -10.70 -19.43
N PRO A 204 -4.88 -9.76 -18.61
CA PRO A 204 -4.04 -9.10 -17.62
C PRO A 204 -3.48 -10.12 -16.65
N CYS A 205 -2.15 -10.12 -16.51
CA CYS A 205 -1.42 -11.06 -15.67
C CYS A 205 -1.75 -10.89 -14.17
N TRP A 206 -2.13 -9.70 -13.74
CA TRP A 206 -2.54 -9.40 -12.36
C TRP A 206 -4.05 -9.38 -12.20
N ARG A 207 -4.55 -9.96 -11.11
CA ARG A 207 -5.98 -10.00 -10.76
C ARG A 207 -6.18 -9.65 -9.29
N LEU A 208 -7.18 -8.82 -8.99
CA LEU A 208 -7.65 -8.61 -7.62
C LEU A 208 -8.49 -9.83 -7.19
N TRP A 209 -8.06 -10.48 -6.10
CA TRP A 209 -8.74 -11.67 -5.57
C TRP A 209 -9.58 -11.37 -4.34
N ILE A 210 -9.03 -10.57 -3.42
CA ILE A 210 -9.69 -10.11 -2.19
C ILE A 210 -9.35 -8.63 -2.01
N TYR A 211 -10.32 -7.83 -1.63
CA TYR A 211 -10.13 -6.42 -1.34
C TYR A 211 -10.48 -6.09 0.10
N ASN A 212 -9.54 -5.52 0.86
CA ASN A 212 -9.74 -4.95 2.19
C ASN A 212 -10.45 -5.89 3.19
N ASP A 213 -10.07 -7.17 3.22
CA ASP A 213 -10.58 -8.08 4.22
C ASP A 213 -9.98 -7.74 5.60
N HIS A 214 -10.85 -7.35 6.51
CA HIS A 214 -10.51 -6.94 7.87
C HIS A 214 -11.27 -7.73 8.94
N ALA A 215 -11.74 -8.94 8.62
CA ALA A 215 -12.49 -9.80 9.54
C ALA A 215 -11.76 -10.09 10.85
N HIS A 216 -10.41 -10.08 10.85
CA HIS A 216 -9.59 -10.23 12.05
C HIS A 216 -9.71 -9.05 13.04
N LEU A 217 -10.35 -7.95 12.66
CA LEU A 217 -10.61 -6.79 13.54
C LEU A 217 -11.96 -6.87 14.26
N ALA A 218 -12.83 -7.80 13.86
CA ALA A 218 -14.22 -7.91 14.35
C ALA A 218 -14.33 -8.58 15.74
N GLU A 219 -13.19 -9.00 16.34
CA GLU A 219 -13.13 -9.65 17.67
C GLU A 219 -12.77 -8.67 18.78
#